data_328ac918511f8f3ed4128ae11cdb3ea7
#
_entry.id   328ac918511f8f3ed4128ae11cdb3ea7
#
_cell.length_a   1.000
_cell.length_b   1.000
_cell.length_c   1.000
_cell.angle_alpha   90.00
_cell.angle_beta   90.00
_cell.angle_gamma   90.00
#
_symmetry.space_group_name_H-M   'P 1'
#
loop_
_entity.id
_entity.type
_entity.pdbx_description
1 polymer ?
#
loop_
_entity_poly.entity_id
_entity_poly.type
_entity_poly.pdbx_seq_one_letter_code
_entity_poly.pdbx_strand_id
1 'polypeptide(L)'
;MTDFKKPTHETAKAVKKFNRRTLLASGAALAAFTPVAPMFVRNAFAATSGEVNVLMWGEYLPDSVIADFKAKTGIVVNHTKIGDNGEIISKMKAGGGAGYDLASPTNMRALQWENLGVLQPFDMNKVTNIGNVNPGMVAVGERDWNFGNKGSHWLPQLWGTESISWRTDKWTPDGLPSFGDIWEPNPGIDGAFMMGRTYSMMTGCGIWMHHEGKMDFWSSYKDEETMRKNWEIITAYCISKKSNLVKFWSGADPQKQGFTSDGVVVGQTWDGPIAAMMKSGEPVAYQTTKEGALAWVDGITMSAKAENRDEAYELINYSFTPEVGGLTINEIGYNSAVIGASDHYTAETKALSQAIYPGDTASKLNPWPPEPPWFADARAEYANKFETA
;
A
#
# COMPACT_ATOMS: atom_id res chain seq x y z
N MET A 1 18.50 -40.96 -18.96
CA MET A 1 17.64 -41.51 -17.92
C MET A 1 18.21 -41.07 -16.58
N THR A 2 17.78 -39.96 -16.05
CA THR A 2 18.11 -39.49 -14.70
C THR A 2 16.80 -38.97 -14.10
N ASP A 3 16.34 -39.73 -13.09
CA ASP A 3 15.10 -39.50 -12.35
C ASP A 3 15.11 -38.16 -11.64
N PHE A 4 14.19 -37.25 -12.00
CA PHE A 4 13.81 -36.12 -11.18
C PHE A 4 12.76 -36.56 -10.16
N LYS A 5 13.16 -36.73 -8.90
CA LYS A 5 12.27 -36.93 -7.77
C LYS A 5 11.42 -35.66 -7.58
N LYS A 6 10.09 -35.83 -7.65
CA LYS A 6 9.10 -34.85 -7.21
C LYS A 6 9.30 -34.54 -5.72
N PRO A 7 9.24 -33.27 -5.30
CA PRO A 7 9.25 -32.94 -3.88
C PRO A 7 7.94 -33.40 -3.22
N THR A 8 8.08 -34.04 -2.07
CA THR A 8 7.03 -34.63 -1.26
C THR A 8 6.18 -33.58 -0.54
N HIS A 9 4.94 -33.91 -0.34
CA HIS A 9 3.77 -33.22 0.22
C HIS A 9 3.88 -32.73 1.68
N GLU A 10 4.98 -32.15 2.15
CA GLU A 10 5.14 -31.74 3.55
C GLU A 10 5.24 -30.23 3.81
N THR A 11 5.23 -29.39 2.80
CA THR A 11 5.30 -27.94 2.96
C THR A 11 3.93 -27.22 3.05
N ALA A 12 2.84 -27.98 3.05
CA ALA A 12 1.48 -27.41 3.11
C ALA A 12 0.92 -27.23 4.53
N LYS A 13 1.76 -27.27 5.59
CA LYS A 13 1.29 -27.11 6.98
C LYS A 13 1.91 -25.89 7.64
N ALA A 14 1.55 -24.68 7.26
CA ALA A 14 1.60 -23.51 8.15
C ALA A 14 1.04 -22.23 7.50
N VAL A 15 -0.03 -22.27 6.74
CA VAL A 15 -0.84 -21.06 6.60
C VAL A 15 -1.68 -20.95 7.87
N LYS A 16 -1.06 -20.52 8.97
CA LYS A 16 -1.81 -20.03 10.12
C LYS A 16 -2.57 -18.79 9.65
N LYS A 17 -3.90 -18.91 9.65
CA LYS A 17 -4.84 -17.82 9.42
C LYS A 17 -4.31 -16.56 10.10
N PHE A 18 -4.09 -15.52 9.33
CA PHE A 18 -3.83 -14.17 9.82
C PHE A 18 -4.96 -13.82 10.78
N ASN A 19 -4.67 -13.83 12.07
CA ASN A 19 -5.68 -13.49 13.05
C ASN A 19 -5.79 -11.96 13.01
N ARG A 20 -6.92 -11.46 12.52
CA ARG A 20 -7.31 -10.04 12.43
C ARG A 20 -7.02 -9.24 13.71
N ARG A 21 -6.92 -9.93 14.85
CA ARG A 21 -6.58 -9.34 16.16
C ARG A 21 -5.11 -8.92 16.28
N THR A 22 -4.19 -9.46 15.51
CA THR A 22 -2.75 -9.17 15.67
C THR A 22 -2.35 -7.85 15.00
N LEU A 23 -3.05 -7.41 13.97
CA LEU A 23 -2.79 -6.11 13.33
C LEU A 23 -3.26 -4.92 14.21
N LEU A 24 -4.18 -5.16 15.14
CA LEU A 24 -4.91 -4.13 15.87
C LEU A 24 -4.81 -4.24 17.40
N ALA A 25 -4.32 -5.36 17.91
CA ALA A 25 -4.08 -5.50 19.34
C ALA A 25 -2.95 -4.56 19.84
N SER A 26 -2.23 -3.90 18.94
CA SER A 26 -1.17 -2.95 19.28
C SER A 26 -1.68 -1.53 19.60
N GLY A 27 -2.96 -1.25 19.39
CA GLY A 27 -3.56 0.06 19.67
C GLY A 27 -4.06 0.27 21.10
N ALA A 28 -4.01 -0.76 21.97
CA ALA A 28 -4.63 -0.70 23.30
C ALA A 28 -3.71 -1.05 24.48
N ALA A 29 -2.40 -1.16 24.26
CA ALA A 29 -1.45 -1.30 25.39
C ALA A 29 -0.83 0.06 25.71
N LEU A 30 -1.58 0.93 26.36
CA LEU A 30 -1.07 2.04 27.16
C LEU A 30 -0.37 1.46 28.41
N ALA A 31 0.88 1.04 28.28
CA ALA A 31 1.77 0.82 29.40
C ALA A 31 2.75 1.99 29.45
N ALA A 32 2.78 2.65 30.60
CA ALA A 32 3.60 3.79 30.92
C ALA A 32 5.07 3.60 30.49
N PHE A 33 5.48 4.30 29.45
CA PHE A 33 6.89 4.53 29.17
C PHE A 33 7.21 5.99 29.48
N THR A 34 8.17 6.19 30.37
CA THR A 34 8.80 7.49 30.59
C THR A 34 9.41 7.98 29.30
N PRO A 35 9.24 9.27 28.93
CA PRO A 35 9.84 9.80 27.71
C PRO A 35 11.37 9.84 27.87
N VAL A 36 12.06 8.97 27.14
CA VAL A 36 13.48 9.16 26.88
C VAL A 36 13.56 10.18 25.76
N ALA A 37 14.06 11.37 26.06
CA ALA A 37 14.30 12.40 25.07
C ALA A 37 15.17 11.82 23.92
N PRO A 38 14.86 12.15 22.64
CA PRO A 38 15.66 11.67 21.53
C PRO A 38 17.08 12.24 21.65
N MET A 39 18.03 11.38 21.98
CA MET A 39 19.46 11.73 21.87
C MET A 39 19.80 11.67 20.37
N PHE A 40 19.83 12.83 19.74
CA PHE A 40 20.52 13.00 18.47
C PHE A 40 22.03 12.83 18.74
N VAL A 41 22.54 11.63 18.64
CA VAL A 41 23.98 11.40 18.61
C VAL A 41 24.47 11.83 17.21
N ARG A 42 25.09 12.99 17.13
CA ARG A 42 25.89 13.38 15.99
C ARG A 42 27.07 12.40 15.91
N ASN A 43 26.92 11.33 15.17
CA ASN A 43 28.05 10.49 14.79
C ASN A 43 28.86 11.27 13.75
N ALA A 44 30.18 11.32 13.95
CA ALA A 44 31.14 11.87 13.01
C ALA A 44 31.00 11.08 11.69
N PHE A 45 30.45 11.71 10.66
CA PHE A 45 30.29 11.12 9.33
C PHE A 45 31.66 10.81 8.73
N ALA A 46 31.89 9.57 8.37
CA ALA A 46 32.82 9.24 7.29
C ALA A 46 32.36 10.03 6.06
N ALA A 47 33.30 10.44 5.20
CA ALA A 47 32.97 11.23 4.00
C ALA A 47 31.86 10.51 3.22
N THR A 48 30.65 11.04 3.31
CA THR A 48 29.46 10.52 2.63
C THR A 48 29.38 11.15 1.23
N SER A 49 28.71 10.49 0.28
CA SER A 49 28.48 11.04 -1.07
C SER A 49 27.66 12.34 -1.02
N GLY A 50 26.93 12.56 0.08
CA GLY A 50 26.03 13.68 0.26
C GLY A 50 24.71 13.54 -0.50
N GLU A 51 24.39 12.36 -1.06
CA GLU A 51 23.13 12.13 -1.76
C GLU A 51 22.59 10.72 -1.54
N VAL A 52 21.27 10.53 -1.75
CA VAL A 52 20.62 9.23 -1.78
C VAL A 52 19.62 9.19 -2.94
N ASN A 53 19.65 8.09 -3.71
CA ASN A 53 18.81 7.89 -4.89
C ASN A 53 17.65 6.96 -4.54
N VAL A 54 16.43 7.48 -4.61
CA VAL A 54 15.22 6.80 -4.14
C VAL A 54 14.24 6.58 -5.28
N LEU A 55 13.80 5.33 -5.47
CA LEU A 55 12.73 4.94 -6.39
C LEU A 55 11.47 4.68 -5.56
N MET A 56 10.59 5.67 -5.47
CA MET A 56 9.47 5.64 -4.52
C MET A 56 8.20 6.25 -5.10
N TRP A 57 7.06 5.92 -4.52
CA TRP A 57 5.77 6.50 -4.84
C TRP A 57 5.80 8.03 -4.80
N GLY A 58 5.11 8.67 -5.74
CA GLY A 58 5.27 10.10 -6.00
C GLY A 58 4.97 11.00 -4.80
N GLU A 59 4.06 10.59 -3.93
CA GLU A 59 3.62 11.36 -2.78
C GLU A 59 4.41 11.09 -1.49
N TYR A 60 5.16 9.97 -1.38
CA TYR A 60 5.72 9.48 -0.11
C TYR A 60 6.85 10.31 0.48
N LEU A 61 7.47 11.13 -0.33
CA LEU A 61 8.48 12.09 0.09
C LEU A 61 8.07 13.50 -0.36
N PRO A 62 7.20 14.18 0.42
CA PRO A 62 6.87 15.59 0.17
C PRO A 62 8.10 16.47 0.13
N ASP A 63 8.04 17.55 -0.63
CA ASP A 63 9.16 18.50 -0.77
C ASP A 63 9.58 19.11 0.58
N SER A 64 8.63 19.29 1.50
CA SER A 64 8.89 19.75 2.88
C SER A 64 9.75 18.77 3.67
N VAL A 65 9.45 17.45 3.54
CA VAL A 65 10.19 16.37 4.20
C VAL A 65 11.60 16.25 3.62
N ILE A 66 11.75 16.35 2.28
CA ILE A 66 13.04 16.36 1.60
C ILE A 66 13.87 17.57 2.04
N ALA A 67 13.26 18.76 2.10
CA ALA A 67 13.93 19.98 2.51
C ALA A 67 14.39 19.94 3.97
N ASP A 68 13.54 19.43 4.89
CA ASP A 68 13.88 19.28 6.31
C ASP A 68 15.01 18.26 6.52
N PHE A 69 14.94 17.11 5.81
CA PHE A 69 16.02 16.13 5.83
C PHE A 69 17.35 16.72 5.38
N LYS A 70 17.36 17.43 4.24
CA LYS A 70 18.55 18.11 3.73
C LYS A 70 19.07 19.17 4.71
N ALA A 71 18.19 19.94 5.33
CA ALA A 71 18.59 20.97 6.30
C ALA A 71 19.25 20.36 7.55
N LYS A 72 18.79 19.17 7.99
CA LYS A 72 19.30 18.49 9.18
C LYS A 72 20.59 17.68 8.92
N THR A 73 20.73 17.11 7.73
CA THR A 73 21.80 16.13 7.42
C THR A 73 22.81 16.64 6.39
N GLY A 74 22.43 17.59 5.54
CA GLY A 74 23.19 18.00 4.36
C GLY A 74 23.01 17.05 3.16
N ILE A 75 22.34 15.93 3.31
CA ILE A 75 22.15 14.90 2.27
C ILE A 75 21.05 15.35 1.29
N VAL A 76 21.31 15.18 0.00
CA VAL A 76 20.35 15.45 -1.07
C VAL A 76 19.58 14.18 -1.39
N VAL A 77 18.25 14.26 -1.45
CA VAL A 77 17.39 13.15 -1.88
C VAL A 77 17.05 13.33 -3.35
N ASN A 78 17.50 12.37 -4.18
CA ASN A 78 17.14 12.29 -5.60
C ASN A 78 15.93 11.35 -5.74
N HIS A 79 14.71 11.92 -5.76
CA HIS A 79 13.47 11.15 -5.77
C HIS A 79 13.01 10.88 -7.21
N THR A 80 13.13 9.63 -7.65
CA THR A 80 12.47 9.12 -8.88
C THR A 80 11.07 8.65 -8.51
N LYS A 81 10.07 9.40 -8.95
CA LYS A 81 8.66 9.14 -8.66
C LYS A 81 8.11 8.00 -9.51
N ILE A 82 7.30 7.14 -8.90
CA ILE A 82 6.58 6.05 -9.57
C ILE A 82 5.09 6.07 -9.21
N GLY A 83 4.27 5.42 -10.00
CA GLY A 83 2.83 5.27 -9.77
C GLY A 83 2.34 3.83 -9.68
N ASP A 84 3.24 2.84 -9.86
CA ASP A 84 2.85 1.43 -9.98
C ASP A 84 3.97 0.47 -9.53
N ASN A 85 3.60 -0.65 -8.88
CA ASN A 85 4.58 -1.67 -8.46
C ASN A 85 5.30 -2.36 -9.64
N GLY A 86 4.64 -2.49 -10.79
CA GLY A 86 5.26 -3.03 -11.99
C GLY A 86 6.37 -2.12 -12.51
N GLU A 87 6.19 -0.80 -12.39
CA GLU A 87 7.19 0.19 -12.75
C GLU A 87 8.44 0.06 -11.86
N ILE A 88 8.28 -0.08 -10.53
CA ILE A 88 9.41 -0.28 -9.61
C ILE A 88 10.20 -1.53 -10.02
N ILE A 89 9.50 -2.65 -10.18
CA ILE A 89 10.12 -3.93 -10.55
C ILE A 89 10.86 -3.81 -11.88
N SER A 90 10.24 -3.19 -12.89
CA SER A 90 10.81 -3.03 -14.23
C SER A 90 12.07 -2.18 -14.20
N LYS A 91 12.07 -1.05 -13.50
CA LYS A 91 13.22 -0.16 -13.36
C LYS A 91 14.37 -0.83 -12.61
N MET A 92 14.09 -1.49 -11.49
CA MET A 92 15.09 -2.21 -10.70
C MET A 92 15.68 -3.39 -11.48
N LYS A 93 14.85 -4.15 -12.20
CA LYS A 93 15.29 -5.26 -13.05
C LYS A 93 16.18 -4.77 -14.19
N ALA A 94 15.79 -3.71 -14.90
CA ALA A 94 16.54 -3.18 -16.04
C ALA A 94 17.96 -2.72 -15.65
N GLY A 95 18.11 -2.09 -14.47
CA GLY A 95 19.40 -1.68 -13.93
C GLY A 95 20.15 -2.78 -13.17
N GLY A 96 19.52 -3.95 -12.94
CA GLY A 96 20.05 -4.96 -12.02
C GLY A 96 20.28 -4.39 -10.62
N GLY A 97 19.46 -3.43 -10.20
CA GLY A 97 19.56 -2.69 -8.94
C GLY A 97 20.42 -1.42 -8.99
N ALA A 98 21.19 -1.18 -10.05
CA ALA A 98 22.04 0.01 -10.15
C ALA A 98 21.20 1.29 -10.37
N GLY A 99 21.73 2.43 -9.90
CA GLY A 99 21.13 3.76 -10.05
C GLY A 99 20.13 4.15 -8.97
N TYR A 100 19.79 3.22 -8.08
CA TYR A 100 18.94 3.48 -6.91
C TYR A 100 19.57 2.87 -5.66
N ASP A 101 19.48 3.57 -4.54
CA ASP A 101 19.85 3.07 -3.23
C ASP A 101 18.67 2.42 -2.53
N LEU A 102 17.51 3.07 -2.59
CA LEU A 102 16.27 2.62 -2.00
C LEU A 102 15.16 2.48 -3.04
N ALA A 103 14.27 1.51 -2.80
CA ALA A 103 13.02 1.37 -3.55
C ALA A 103 11.86 1.07 -2.61
N SER A 104 10.62 1.45 -3.01
CA SER A 104 9.45 1.33 -2.13
C SER A 104 8.35 0.42 -2.70
N PRO A 105 8.51 -0.90 -2.64
CA PRO A 105 7.48 -1.86 -3.06
C PRO A 105 6.44 -2.13 -1.97
N THR A 106 5.24 -2.53 -2.42
CA THR A 106 4.15 -2.98 -1.54
C THR A 106 4.43 -4.39 -1.00
N ASN A 107 4.03 -4.63 0.26
CA ASN A 107 4.26 -5.89 0.98
C ASN A 107 3.85 -7.15 0.22
N MET A 108 2.73 -7.13 -0.50
CA MET A 108 2.19 -8.29 -1.24
C MET A 108 3.08 -8.76 -2.40
N ARG A 109 4.08 -7.97 -2.79
CA ARG A 109 4.96 -8.25 -3.93
C ARG A 109 6.19 -9.09 -3.59
N ALA A 110 6.41 -9.46 -2.34
CA ALA A 110 7.60 -10.18 -1.85
C ALA A 110 8.06 -11.32 -2.78
N LEU A 111 7.14 -12.22 -3.15
CA LEU A 111 7.44 -13.40 -3.98
C LEU A 111 7.92 -13.05 -5.41
N GLN A 112 7.62 -11.84 -5.89
CA GLN A 112 8.10 -11.36 -7.19
C GLN A 112 9.52 -10.82 -7.09
N TRP A 113 9.92 -10.29 -5.94
CA TRP A 113 11.24 -9.68 -5.73
C TRP A 113 12.32 -10.69 -5.38
N GLU A 114 11.99 -11.77 -4.68
CA GLU A 114 12.97 -12.77 -4.25
C GLU A 114 13.84 -13.27 -5.41
N ASN A 115 13.18 -13.60 -6.53
CA ASN A 115 13.86 -14.17 -7.71
C ASN A 115 14.66 -13.14 -8.53
N LEU A 116 14.51 -11.84 -8.26
CA LEU A 116 15.24 -10.82 -9.02
C LEU A 116 16.70 -10.68 -8.57
N GLY A 117 16.99 -10.97 -7.31
CA GLY A 117 18.35 -10.86 -6.74
C GLY A 117 18.91 -9.43 -6.73
N VAL A 118 18.04 -8.41 -6.80
CA VAL A 118 18.44 -7.00 -6.89
C VAL A 118 18.41 -6.27 -5.55
N LEU A 119 18.01 -6.95 -4.48
CA LEU A 119 17.94 -6.40 -3.13
C LEU A 119 19.00 -7.02 -2.22
N GLN A 120 19.37 -6.30 -1.17
CA GLN A 120 20.17 -6.79 -0.07
C GLN A 120 19.42 -6.67 1.25
N PRO A 121 19.69 -7.56 2.24
CA PRO A 121 19.09 -7.45 3.55
C PRO A 121 19.59 -6.19 4.27
N PHE A 122 18.75 -5.63 5.15
CA PHE A 122 19.13 -4.53 6.01
C PHE A 122 20.10 -4.99 7.12
N ASP A 123 21.11 -4.18 7.40
CA ASP A 123 21.84 -4.26 8.67
C ASP A 123 21.00 -3.58 9.76
N MET A 124 20.31 -4.40 10.54
CA MET A 124 19.39 -3.89 11.57
C MET A 124 20.10 -3.10 12.68
N ASN A 125 21.43 -3.23 12.84
CA ASN A 125 22.17 -2.38 13.77
C ASN A 125 22.25 -0.92 13.29
N LYS A 126 22.10 -0.69 11.98
CA LYS A 126 22.07 0.65 11.38
C LYS A 126 20.65 1.25 11.33
N VAL A 127 19.59 0.46 11.55
CA VAL A 127 18.21 0.94 11.62
C VAL A 127 17.87 1.24 13.08
N THR A 128 18.46 2.32 13.61
CA THR A 128 18.40 2.65 15.03
C THR A 128 17.00 3.02 15.52
N ASN A 129 16.12 3.50 14.63
CA ASN A 129 14.77 3.91 14.92
C ASN A 129 13.71 2.84 14.64
N ILE A 130 14.10 1.59 14.36
CA ILE A 130 13.15 0.49 14.09
C ILE A 130 12.17 0.25 15.25
N GLY A 131 12.58 0.53 16.48
CA GLY A 131 11.74 0.41 17.67
C GLY A 131 10.52 1.36 17.66
N ASN A 132 10.52 2.39 16.83
CA ASN A 132 9.39 3.29 16.64
C ASN A 132 8.38 2.75 15.63
N VAL A 133 8.71 1.70 14.87
CA VAL A 133 7.86 1.16 13.82
C VAL A 133 6.94 0.08 14.38
N ASN A 134 5.71 0.01 13.90
CA ASN A 134 4.72 -0.97 14.33
C ASN A 134 5.27 -2.41 14.21
N PRO A 135 5.44 -3.14 15.32
CA PRO A 135 6.09 -4.45 15.31
C PRO A 135 5.32 -5.50 14.50
N GLY A 136 3.99 -5.38 14.40
CA GLY A 136 3.19 -6.26 13.56
C GLY A 136 3.47 -6.08 12.07
N MET A 137 3.81 -4.85 11.64
CA MET A 137 4.21 -4.56 10.27
C MET A 137 5.68 -4.95 10.02
N VAL A 138 6.57 -4.75 10.99
CA VAL A 138 7.96 -5.22 10.92
C VAL A 138 8.00 -6.74 10.74
N ALA A 139 7.17 -7.48 11.47
CA ALA A 139 7.06 -8.94 11.36
C ALA A 139 6.64 -9.42 9.95
N VAL A 140 5.98 -8.59 9.14
CA VAL A 140 5.70 -8.89 7.73
C VAL A 140 7.00 -8.94 6.93
N GLY A 141 7.91 -7.98 7.14
CA GLY A 141 9.22 -7.97 6.51
C GLY A 141 10.07 -9.18 6.91
N GLU A 142 10.06 -9.54 8.19
CA GLU A 142 10.79 -10.69 8.71
C GLU A 142 10.27 -12.03 8.18
N ARG A 143 8.97 -12.12 7.93
CA ARG A 143 8.32 -13.34 7.44
C ARG A 143 8.37 -13.48 5.93
N ASP A 144 7.98 -12.42 5.20
CA ASP A 144 7.70 -12.50 3.76
C ASP A 144 8.87 -11.99 2.90
N TRP A 145 9.72 -11.12 3.46
CA TRP A 145 10.86 -10.51 2.77
C TRP A 145 12.24 -10.96 3.31
N ASN A 146 12.28 -12.08 3.99
CA ASN A 146 13.52 -12.69 4.51
C ASN A 146 14.12 -13.65 3.48
N PHE A 147 14.55 -13.12 2.35
CA PHE A 147 15.04 -13.90 1.22
C PHE A 147 16.30 -14.68 1.56
N GLY A 148 16.22 -16.00 1.34
CA GLY A 148 17.33 -16.91 1.65
C GLY A 148 17.73 -16.95 3.12
N ASN A 149 16.85 -16.57 4.06
CA ASN A 149 17.13 -16.48 5.50
C ASN A 149 18.31 -15.55 5.87
N LYS A 150 18.49 -14.46 5.12
CA LYS A 150 19.60 -13.52 5.32
C LYS A 150 19.21 -12.27 6.13
N GLY A 151 18.00 -12.19 6.63
CA GLY A 151 17.42 -11.03 7.28
C GLY A 151 16.40 -10.30 6.39
N SER A 152 15.69 -9.33 6.96
CA SER A 152 14.65 -8.62 6.24
C SER A 152 15.24 -7.76 5.12
N HIS A 153 14.66 -7.85 3.93
CA HIS A 153 14.98 -7.02 2.76
C HIS A 153 13.97 -5.86 2.61
N TRP A 154 13.04 -5.73 3.54
CA TRP A 154 11.97 -4.76 3.47
C TRP A 154 11.59 -4.27 4.88
N LEU A 155 11.39 -2.96 5.03
CA LEU A 155 10.96 -2.31 6.27
C LEU A 155 9.68 -1.51 6.00
N PRO A 156 8.63 -1.63 6.83
CA PRO A 156 7.38 -0.91 6.60
C PRO A 156 7.57 0.60 6.81
N GLN A 157 6.93 1.41 5.96
CA GLN A 157 7.00 2.86 6.03
C GLN A 157 5.61 3.50 6.17
N LEU A 158 4.74 3.22 5.23
CA LEU A 158 3.40 3.79 5.12
C LEU A 158 2.38 2.69 4.87
N TRP A 159 1.14 2.94 5.24
CA TRP A 159 0.04 2.06 4.90
C TRP A 159 -1.20 2.88 4.54
N GLY A 160 -2.07 2.27 3.82
CA GLY A 160 -3.34 2.86 3.45
C GLY A 160 -4.35 1.82 3.01
N THR A 161 -5.46 2.32 2.53
CA THR A 161 -6.57 1.49 2.08
C THR A 161 -7.00 1.87 0.68
N GLU A 162 -7.64 0.91 0.02
CA GLU A 162 -8.38 1.12 -1.20
C GLU A 162 -9.83 0.74 -0.94
N SER A 163 -10.71 1.71 -1.11
CA SER A 163 -12.13 1.57 -0.78
C SER A 163 -12.98 2.52 -1.63
N ILE A 164 -14.18 2.82 -1.17
CA ILE A 164 -15.14 3.61 -1.92
C ILE A 164 -15.05 5.10 -1.57
N SER A 165 -15.01 5.91 -2.63
CA SER A 165 -15.09 7.36 -2.59
C SER A 165 -16.23 7.85 -3.48
N TRP A 166 -16.78 9.02 -3.17
CA TRP A 166 -17.93 9.56 -3.90
C TRP A 166 -18.01 11.07 -3.85
N ARG A 167 -18.78 11.63 -4.79
CA ARG A 167 -19.17 13.04 -4.80
C ARG A 167 -20.34 13.23 -3.85
N THR A 168 -20.13 13.98 -2.75
CA THR A 168 -21.14 14.20 -1.71
C THR A 168 -22.30 15.08 -2.18
N ASP A 169 -22.10 15.88 -3.22
CA ASP A 169 -23.12 16.71 -3.86
C ASP A 169 -23.94 15.95 -4.93
N LYS A 170 -23.60 14.70 -5.24
CA LYS A 170 -24.27 13.87 -6.25
C LYS A 170 -24.90 12.62 -5.66
N TRP A 171 -24.25 12.00 -4.71
CA TRP A 171 -24.66 10.74 -4.11
C TRP A 171 -24.10 10.59 -2.71
N THR A 172 -24.80 9.82 -1.86
CA THR A 172 -24.34 9.43 -0.52
C THR A 172 -24.81 8.01 -0.24
N PRO A 173 -23.94 7.11 0.27
CA PRO A 173 -24.36 5.77 0.66
C PRO A 173 -25.32 5.80 1.84
N ASP A 174 -26.17 4.80 1.94
CA ASP A 174 -27.00 4.56 3.14
C ASP A 174 -26.18 3.78 4.18
N GLY A 175 -25.54 4.50 5.09
CA GLY A 175 -24.57 3.95 6.05
C GLY A 175 -23.16 3.82 5.49
N LEU A 176 -22.46 2.72 5.83
CA LEU A 176 -21.13 2.45 5.26
C LEU A 176 -21.26 2.07 3.78
N PRO A 177 -20.37 2.58 2.91
CA PRO A 177 -20.37 2.19 1.52
C PRO A 177 -20.07 0.71 1.34
N SER A 178 -20.37 0.18 0.16
CA SER A 178 -20.08 -1.18 -0.27
C SER A 178 -19.20 -1.17 -1.52
N PHE A 179 -18.34 -2.16 -1.69
CA PHE A 179 -17.71 -2.38 -3.00
C PHE A 179 -18.71 -2.65 -4.11
N GLY A 180 -19.93 -3.06 -3.77
CA GLY A 180 -21.04 -3.19 -4.72
C GLY A 180 -21.53 -1.87 -5.29
N ASP A 181 -21.36 -0.75 -4.60
CA ASP A 181 -21.92 0.56 -4.98
C ASP A 181 -21.37 1.10 -6.32
N ILE A 182 -20.16 0.68 -6.73
CA ILE A 182 -19.62 1.05 -8.06
C ILE A 182 -20.18 0.19 -9.19
N TRP A 183 -20.82 -0.95 -8.89
CA TRP A 183 -21.28 -1.90 -9.91
C TRP A 183 -22.78 -1.85 -10.14
N GLU A 184 -23.53 -1.72 -9.07
CA GLU A 184 -24.99 -1.69 -9.14
C GLU A 184 -25.48 -0.24 -9.34
N PRO A 185 -26.43 -0.01 -10.26
CA PRO A 185 -26.99 1.31 -10.46
C PRO A 185 -27.61 1.82 -9.16
N ASN A 186 -27.14 2.97 -8.71
CA ASN A 186 -27.74 3.63 -7.56
C ASN A 186 -28.89 4.52 -8.04
N PRO A 187 -30.04 4.56 -7.37
CA PRO A 187 -31.14 5.43 -7.75
C PRO A 187 -30.67 6.89 -7.92
N GLY A 188 -30.85 7.46 -9.10
CA GLY A 188 -30.50 8.84 -9.41
C GLY A 188 -29.15 9.06 -10.09
N ILE A 189 -28.41 8.00 -10.44
CA ILE A 189 -27.19 8.11 -11.25
C ILE A 189 -27.47 7.59 -12.65
N ASP A 190 -27.50 8.49 -13.63
CA ASP A 190 -27.69 8.16 -15.04
C ASP A 190 -26.36 8.19 -15.80
N GLY A 191 -26.18 7.24 -16.74
CA GLY A 191 -25.00 7.13 -17.60
C GLY A 191 -23.78 6.56 -16.91
N ALA A 192 -22.59 6.82 -17.44
CA ALA A 192 -21.32 6.40 -16.84
C ALA A 192 -21.01 7.25 -15.60
N PHE A 193 -20.68 6.61 -14.50
CA PHE A 193 -20.52 7.29 -13.21
C PHE A 193 -19.36 6.77 -12.36
N MET A 194 -18.76 5.62 -12.71
CA MET A 194 -17.79 4.96 -11.87
C MET A 194 -16.35 5.05 -12.41
N MET A 195 -15.40 4.96 -11.49
CA MET A 195 -14.00 4.72 -11.80
C MET A 195 -13.36 3.72 -10.84
N GLY A 196 -12.24 3.12 -11.29
CA GLY A 196 -11.41 2.28 -10.43
C GLY A 196 -10.10 1.94 -11.11
N ARG A 197 -9.18 1.36 -10.36
CA ARG A 197 -8.01 0.69 -10.94
C ARG A 197 -8.45 -0.71 -11.36
N THR A 198 -8.19 -1.11 -12.58
CA THR A 198 -8.78 -2.30 -13.19
C THR A 198 -8.80 -3.52 -12.28
N TYR A 199 -7.62 -4.03 -11.90
CA TYR A 199 -7.55 -5.24 -11.09
C TYR A 199 -8.04 -5.04 -9.65
N SER A 200 -7.91 -3.84 -9.08
CA SER A 200 -8.36 -3.57 -7.71
C SER A 200 -9.87 -3.51 -7.63
N MET A 201 -10.54 -2.87 -8.61
CA MET A 201 -12.00 -2.84 -8.62
C MET A 201 -12.59 -4.23 -8.90
N MET A 202 -11.91 -5.07 -9.69
CA MET A 202 -12.28 -6.49 -9.85
C MET A 202 -12.11 -7.26 -8.53
N THR A 203 -11.05 -6.99 -7.77
CA THR A 203 -10.85 -7.55 -6.43
C THR A 203 -11.94 -7.09 -5.46
N GLY A 204 -12.28 -5.79 -5.44
CA GLY A 204 -13.40 -5.26 -4.66
C GLY A 204 -14.73 -5.93 -5.03
N CYS A 205 -14.97 -6.16 -6.33
CA CYS A 205 -16.11 -6.93 -6.81
C CYS A 205 -16.14 -8.36 -6.22
N GLY A 206 -15.00 -9.05 -6.23
CA GLY A 206 -14.88 -10.39 -5.64
C GLY A 206 -15.13 -10.41 -4.14
N ILE A 207 -14.63 -9.41 -3.40
CA ILE A 207 -14.87 -9.26 -1.96
C ILE A 207 -16.36 -9.01 -1.68
N TRP A 208 -17.00 -8.13 -2.46
CA TRP A 208 -18.44 -7.90 -2.37
C TRP A 208 -19.22 -9.17 -2.65
N MET A 209 -18.91 -9.90 -3.72
CA MET A 209 -19.56 -11.18 -4.04
C MET A 209 -19.38 -12.23 -2.93
N HIS A 210 -18.21 -12.26 -2.29
CA HIS A 210 -17.96 -13.13 -1.14
C HIS A 210 -18.84 -12.76 0.06
N HIS A 211 -18.93 -11.48 0.36
CA HIS A 211 -19.76 -10.95 1.45
C HIS A 211 -21.25 -11.26 1.24
N GLU A 212 -21.72 -11.17 0.01
CA GLU A 212 -23.08 -11.53 -0.40
C GLU A 212 -23.32 -13.05 -0.51
N GLY A 213 -22.33 -13.88 -0.19
CA GLY A 213 -22.43 -15.34 -0.28
C GLY A 213 -22.49 -15.90 -1.69
N LYS A 214 -22.14 -15.09 -2.71
CA LYS A 214 -22.21 -15.50 -4.12
C LYS A 214 -21.02 -16.34 -4.55
N MET A 215 -19.87 -16.24 -3.87
CA MET A 215 -18.66 -16.99 -4.14
C MET A 215 -17.70 -16.99 -2.95
N ASP A 216 -16.74 -17.91 -2.93
CA ASP A 216 -15.58 -17.86 -2.02
C ASP A 216 -14.39 -17.20 -2.71
N PHE A 217 -14.37 -15.86 -2.69
CA PHE A 217 -13.30 -15.08 -3.32
C PHE A 217 -11.91 -15.42 -2.77
N TRP A 218 -11.78 -15.59 -1.45
CA TRP A 218 -10.48 -15.80 -0.81
C TRP A 218 -9.83 -17.15 -1.16
N SER A 219 -10.61 -18.12 -1.66
CA SER A 219 -10.05 -19.35 -2.20
C SER A 219 -9.21 -19.13 -3.47
N SER A 220 -9.36 -17.99 -4.14
CA SER A 220 -8.55 -17.61 -5.32
C SER A 220 -7.04 -17.55 -5.05
N TYR A 221 -6.64 -17.38 -3.80
CA TYR A 221 -5.22 -17.36 -3.42
C TYR A 221 -4.64 -18.74 -3.08
N LYS A 222 -5.45 -19.79 -3.18
CA LYS A 222 -5.05 -21.15 -2.84
C LYS A 222 -4.25 -21.82 -3.96
N ASP A 223 -4.76 -21.73 -5.18
CA ASP A 223 -4.16 -22.30 -6.39
C ASP A 223 -4.65 -21.58 -7.65
N GLU A 224 -3.91 -21.76 -8.76
CA GLU A 224 -4.19 -21.07 -10.02
C GLU A 224 -5.52 -21.49 -10.64
N GLU A 225 -5.90 -22.76 -10.56
CA GLU A 225 -7.16 -23.28 -11.13
C GLU A 225 -8.36 -22.60 -10.45
N THR A 226 -8.36 -22.58 -9.13
CA THR A 226 -9.42 -21.95 -8.33
C THR A 226 -9.46 -20.44 -8.59
N MET A 227 -8.30 -19.79 -8.68
CA MET A 227 -8.20 -18.37 -9.03
C MET A 227 -8.84 -18.10 -10.36
N ARG A 228 -8.45 -18.81 -11.42
CA ARG A 228 -8.98 -18.61 -12.77
C ARG A 228 -10.50 -18.79 -12.84
N LYS A 229 -11.02 -19.81 -12.16
CA LYS A 229 -12.47 -20.05 -12.08
C LYS A 229 -13.21 -18.88 -11.44
N ASN A 230 -12.72 -18.37 -10.32
CA ASN A 230 -13.35 -17.25 -9.63
C ASN A 230 -13.24 -15.96 -10.44
N TRP A 231 -12.06 -15.70 -11.02
CA TRP A 231 -11.83 -14.48 -11.81
C TRP A 231 -12.56 -14.46 -13.14
N GLU A 232 -12.90 -15.62 -13.73
CA GLU A 232 -13.77 -15.67 -14.90
C GLU A 232 -15.17 -15.15 -14.57
N ILE A 233 -15.72 -15.54 -13.40
CA ILE A 233 -17.03 -15.07 -12.91
C ILE A 233 -16.99 -13.55 -12.65
N ILE A 234 -15.95 -13.09 -11.95
CA ILE A 234 -15.77 -11.67 -11.64
C ILE A 234 -15.64 -10.86 -12.94
N THR A 235 -14.82 -11.32 -13.88
CA THR A 235 -14.57 -10.63 -15.15
C THR A 235 -15.85 -10.52 -15.98
N ALA A 236 -16.61 -11.59 -16.11
CA ALA A 236 -17.88 -11.58 -16.83
C ALA A 236 -18.86 -10.58 -16.23
N TYR A 237 -18.94 -10.52 -14.90
CA TYR A 237 -19.77 -9.55 -14.22
C TYR A 237 -19.30 -8.11 -14.44
N CYS A 238 -17.99 -7.83 -14.27
CA CYS A 238 -17.42 -6.51 -14.48
C CYS A 238 -17.65 -6.01 -15.92
N ILE A 239 -17.47 -6.90 -16.92
CA ILE A 239 -17.75 -6.57 -18.34
C ILE A 239 -19.23 -6.22 -18.52
N SER A 240 -20.16 -6.93 -17.90
CA SER A 240 -21.61 -6.64 -17.99
C SER A 240 -22.00 -5.26 -17.45
N LYS A 241 -21.15 -4.66 -16.62
CA LYS A 241 -21.35 -3.33 -16.01
C LYS A 241 -20.44 -2.25 -16.60
N LYS A 242 -19.66 -2.58 -17.63
CA LYS A 242 -18.64 -1.66 -18.19
C LYS A 242 -19.24 -0.35 -18.73
N SER A 243 -20.49 -0.34 -19.15
CA SER A 243 -21.18 0.88 -19.56
C SER A 243 -21.26 1.95 -18.46
N ASN A 244 -21.12 1.57 -17.19
CA ASN A 244 -21.11 2.49 -16.06
C ASN A 244 -19.73 3.13 -15.85
N LEU A 245 -18.67 2.64 -16.54
CA LEU A 245 -17.30 3.09 -16.35
C LEU A 245 -17.04 4.40 -17.10
N VAL A 246 -16.61 5.43 -16.38
CA VAL A 246 -16.08 6.68 -16.94
C VAL A 246 -14.63 6.47 -17.36
N LYS A 247 -13.81 5.93 -16.46
CA LYS A 247 -12.38 5.71 -16.70
C LYS A 247 -11.77 4.68 -15.77
N PHE A 248 -10.65 4.10 -16.21
CA PHE A 248 -9.66 3.50 -15.31
C PHE A 248 -8.64 4.56 -14.90
N TRP A 249 -8.07 4.38 -13.70
CA TRP A 249 -7.03 5.26 -13.20
C TRP A 249 -5.73 4.49 -12.87
N SER A 250 -4.61 5.21 -12.95
CA SER A 250 -3.30 4.77 -12.47
C SER A 250 -2.61 5.96 -11.82
N GLY A 251 -2.32 5.87 -10.51
CA GLY A 251 -1.74 6.95 -9.73
C GLY A 251 -2.75 7.90 -9.08
N ALA A 252 -2.27 8.81 -8.23
CA ALA A 252 -3.10 9.67 -7.39
C ALA A 252 -3.84 10.77 -8.17
N ASP A 253 -3.13 11.46 -9.08
CA ASP A 253 -3.71 12.59 -9.82
C ASP A 253 -4.87 12.20 -10.74
N PRO A 254 -4.83 11.07 -11.49
CA PRO A 254 -6.00 10.59 -12.23
C PRO A 254 -7.22 10.28 -11.37
N GLN A 255 -7.05 9.91 -10.09
CA GLN A 255 -8.17 9.72 -9.16
C GLN A 255 -8.84 11.06 -8.84
N LYS A 256 -8.04 12.08 -8.49
CA LYS A 256 -8.54 13.44 -8.23
C LYS A 256 -9.26 14.00 -9.46
N GLN A 257 -8.64 13.88 -10.64
CA GLN A 257 -9.22 14.32 -11.91
C GLN A 257 -10.57 13.66 -12.20
N GLY A 258 -10.73 12.38 -11.89
CA GLY A 258 -11.99 11.67 -12.05
C GLY A 258 -13.16 12.41 -11.40
N PHE A 259 -13.00 12.86 -10.16
CA PHE A 259 -14.02 13.57 -9.41
C PHE A 259 -14.17 15.05 -9.77
N THR A 260 -13.08 15.71 -10.22
CA THR A 260 -13.13 17.15 -10.48
C THR A 260 -13.57 17.50 -11.89
N SER A 261 -13.18 16.73 -12.89
CA SER A 261 -13.39 17.10 -14.31
C SER A 261 -13.99 16.00 -15.20
N ASP A 262 -13.85 14.73 -14.85
CA ASP A 262 -14.25 13.64 -15.73
C ASP A 262 -15.68 13.13 -15.46
N GLY A 263 -16.38 13.69 -14.48
CA GLY A 263 -17.78 13.38 -14.19
C GLY A 263 -18.01 12.12 -13.36
N VAL A 264 -16.97 11.58 -12.72
CA VAL A 264 -17.11 10.44 -11.81
C VAL A 264 -17.95 10.82 -10.60
N VAL A 265 -18.88 9.96 -10.22
CA VAL A 265 -19.73 10.11 -9.03
C VAL A 265 -19.28 9.18 -7.91
N VAL A 266 -18.95 7.91 -8.23
CA VAL A 266 -18.48 6.89 -7.27
C VAL A 266 -17.22 6.24 -7.81
N GLY A 267 -16.24 5.97 -6.95
CA GLY A 267 -15.00 5.31 -7.36
C GLY A 267 -14.43 4.42 -6.29
N GLN A 268 -13.72 3.39 -6.71
CA GLN A 268 -12.78 2.69 -5.85
C GLN A 268 -11.43 3.38 -5.99
N THR A 269 -10.94 3.95 -4.88
CA THR A 269 -9.74 4.80 -4.88
C THR A 269 -8.87 4.50 -3.67
N TRP A 270 -7.67 5.06 -3.67
CA TRP A 270 -6.85 5.13 -2.46
C TRP A 270 -7.36 6.22 -1.50
N ASP A 271 -7.14 6.01 -0.20
CA ASP A 271 -7.50 6.96 0.86
C ASP A 271 -6.75 8.30 0.74
N GLY A 272 -5.43 8.30 0.54
CA GLY A 272 -4.60 9.51 0.56
C GLY A 272 -5.03 10.60 -0.44
N PRO A 273 -5.16 10.33 -1.74
CA PRO A 273 -5.59 11.32 -2.72
C PRO A 273 -6.95 11.95 -2.39
N ILE A 274 -7.89 11.15 -1.90
CA ILE A 274 -9.23 11.64 -1.56
C ILE A 274 -9.22 12.40 -0.23
N ALA A 275 -8.44 11.95 0.75
CA ALA A 275 -8.20 12.71 1.99
C ALA A 275 -7.65 14.11 1.69
N ALA A 276 -6.70 14.22 0.74
CA ALA A 276 -6.18 15.52 0.29
C ALA A 276 -7.27 16.40 -0.36
N MET A 277 -8.18 15.81 -1.16
CA MET A 277 -9.33 16.53 -1.72
C MET A 277 -10.32 16.97 -0.65
N MET A 278 -10.66 16.09 0.31
CA MET A 278 -11.52 16.41 1.46
C MET A 278 -10.92 17.57 2.26
N LYS A 279 -9.63 17.55 2.50
CA LYS A 279 -8.89 18.62 3.18
C LYS A 279 -8.95 19.96 2.44
N SER A 280 -8.93 19.95 1.12
CA SER A 280 -9.06 21.17 0.30
C SER A 280 -10.50 21.66 0.13
N GLY A 281 -11.49 21.00 0.76
CA GLY A 281 -12.90 21.38 0.72
C GLY A 281 -13.64 20.95 -0.54
N GLU A 282 -13.07 20.03 -1.32
CA GLU A 282 -13.77 19.44 -2.46
C GLU A 282 -14.98 18.61 -1.97
N PRO A 283 -16.10 18.59 -2.71
CA PRO A 283 -17.29 17.85 -2.31
C PRO A 283 -17.16 16.34 -2.58
N VAL A 284 -16.18 15.74 -1.93
CA VAL A 284 -15.89 14.29 -2.00
C VAL A 284 -15.81 13.70 -0.60
N ALA A 285 -16.07 12.41 -0.49
CA ALA A 285 -15.84 11.62 0.71
C ALA A 285 -15.20 10.29 0.36
N TYR A 286 -14.58 9.68 1.37
CA TYR A 286 -14.00 8.34 1.33
C TYR A 286 -14.30 7.65 2.64
N GLN A 287 -14.68 6.38 2.60
CA GLN A 287 -14.79 5.54 3.79
C GLN A 287 -14.45 4.09 3.47
N THR A 288 -14.06 3.38 4.52
CA THR A 288 -13.96 1.92 4.49
C THR A 288 -15.34 1.31 4.25
N THR A 289 -15.41 0.27 3.42
CA THR A 289 -16.65 -0.43 3.10
C THR A 289 -17.14 -1.33 4.24
N LYS A 290 -18.43 -1.70 4.21
CA LYS A 290 -19.02 -2.69 5.13
C LYS A 290 -18.37 -4.07 5.04
N GLU A 291 -17.80 -4.44 3.89
CA GLU A 291 -17.05 -5.68 3.67
C GLU A 291 -15.62 -5.61 4.22
N GLY A 292 -15.17 -4.42 4.63
CA GLY A 292 -13.79 -4.11 4.97
C GLY A 292 -12.98 -3.66 3.74
N ALA A 293 -12.27 -2.53 3.88
CA ALA A 293 -11.42 -2.01 2.82
C ALA A 293 -10.22 -2.91 2.54
N LEU A 294 -9.75 -2.89 1.28
CA LEU A 294 -8.43 -3.45 0.95
C LEU A 294 -7.35 -2.64 1.65
N ALA A 295 -6.38 -3.30 2.28
CA ALA A 295 -5.29 -2.64 2.98
C ALA A 295 -3.94 -3.07 2.41
N TRP A 296 -3.05 -2.11 2.24
CA TRP A 296 -1.68 -2.32 1.79
C TRP A 296 -0.69 -1.68 2.77
N VAL A 297 0.52 -2.22 2.77
CA VAL A 297 1.66 -1.62 3.46
C VAL A 297 2.78 -1.47 2.46
N ASP A 298 3.25 -0.26 2.26
CA ASP A 298 4.44 0.01 1.48
C ASP A 298 5.63 0.17 2.40
N GLY A 299 6.74 -0.35 1.96
CA GLY A 299 7.96 -0.30 2.73
C GLY A 299 9.13 0.17 1.92
N ILE A 300 10.29 0.13 2.53
CA ILE A 300 11.56 0.51 1.95
C ILE A 300 12.38 -0.76 1.78
N THR A 301 13.02 -0.90 0.62
CA THR A 301 14.01 -1.93 0.32
C THR A 301 15.33 -1.27 -0.04
N MET A 302 16.46 -1.97 0.21
CA MET A 302 17.77 -1.50 -0.19
C MET A 302 18.27 -2.27 -1.40
N SER A 303 18.71 -1.56 -2.44
CA SER A 303 19.30 -2.17 -3.61
C SER A 303 20.57 -2.93 -3.27
N ALA A 304 20.78 -4.11 -3.87
CA ALA A 304 22.03 -4.86 -3.74
C ALA A 304 23.25 -4.08 -4.29
N LYS A 305 22.98 -3.07 -5.14
CA LYS A 305 23.99 -2.18 -5.74
C LYS A 305 23.92 -0.75 -5.22
N ALA A 306 23.30 -0.53 -4.04
CA ALA A 306 23.29 0.78 -3.42
C ALA A 306 24.71 1.31 -3.21
N GLU A 307 24.97 2.51 -3.73
CA GLU A 307 26.28 3.17 -3.61
C GLU A 307 26.30 4.09 -2.38
N ASN A 308 25.15 4.65 -1.98
CA ASN A 308 25.01 5.64 -0.91
C ASN A 308 24.32 5.02 0.31
N ARG A 309 24.90 3.93 0.84
CA ARG A 309 24.24 3.11 1.89
C ARG A 309 24.08 3.84 3.22
N ASP A 310 25.07 4.61 3.62
CA ASP A 310 25.02 5.31 4.90
C ASP A 310 23.97 6.43 4.87
N GLU A 311 23.88 7.17 3.76
CA GLU A 311 22.85 8.16 3.51
C GLU A 311 21.45 7.52 3.43
N ALA A 312 21.36 6.32 2.85
CA ALA A 312 20.11 5.56 2.81
C ALA A 312 19.63 5.17 4.22
N TYR A 313 20.53 4.73 5.11
CA TYR A 313 20.20 4.47 6.52
C TYR A 313 19.81 5.75 7.27
N GLU A 314 20.47 6.88 6.99
CA GLU A 314 20.09 8.17 7.57
C GLU A 314 18.66 8.57 7.16
N LEU A 315 18.31 8.41 5.89
CA LEU A 315 16.94 8.70 5.41
C LEU A 315 15.91 7.76 6.06
N ILE A 316 16.23 6.46 6.19
CA ILE A 316 15.36 5.48 6.86
C ILE A 316 15.14 5.87 8.32
N ASN A 317 16.21 6.14 9.06
CA ASN A 317 16.11 6.51 10.48
C ASN A 317 15.39 7.84 10.67
N TYR A 318 15.61 8.81 9.80
CA TYR A 318 14.87 10.07 9.80
C TYR A 318 13.37 9.83 9.58
N SER A 319 13.01 9.01 8.57
CA SER A 319 11.61 8.68 8.26
C SER A 319 10.91 7.90 9.39
N PHE A 320 11.66 7.18 10.22
CA PHE A 320 11.16 6.40 11.34
C PHE A 320 11.10 7.19 12.66
N THR A 321 11.09 8.52 12.59
CA THR A 321 10.78 9.35 13.75
C THR A 321 9.30 9.72 13.77
N PRO A 322 8.65 9.78 14.97
CA PRO A 322 7.24 10.16 15.08
C PRO A 322 6.91 11.52 14.45
N GLU A 323 7.78 12.50 14.63
CA GLU A 323 7.63 13.85 14.08
C GLU A 323 7.58 13.83 12.56
N VAL A 324 8.51 13.12 11.93
CA VAL A 324 8.57 13.02 10.46
C VAL A 324 7.42 12.18 9.92
N GLY A 325 7.05 11.11 10.62
CA GLY A 325 5.85 10.36 10.32
C GLY A 325 4.61 11.25 10.31
N GLY A 326 4.45 12.10 11.34
CA GLY A 326 3.35 13.05 11.44
C GLY A 326 3.39 14.12 10.35
N LEU A 327 4.56 14.72 10.11
CA LEU A 327 4.76 15.72 9.06
C LEU A 327 4.35 15.17 7.68
N THR A 328 4.84 13.98 7.35
CA THR A 328 4.52 13.28 6.10
C THR A 328 3.02 13.09 5.93
N ILE A 329 2.35 12.50 6.93
CA ILE A 329 0.92 12.19 6.84
C ILE A 329 0.03 13.43 6.77
N ASN A 330 0.43 14.53 7.44
CA ASN A 330 -0.29 15.80 7.34
C ASN A 330 -0.36 16.34 5.90
N GLU A 331 0.59 15.98 5.04
CA GLU A 331 0.60 16.41 3.64
C GLU A 331 -0.05 15.39 2.69
N ILE A 332 0.19 14.09 2.91
CA ILE A 332 -0.18 13.07 1.93
C ILE A 332 -1.50 12.36 2.21
N GLY A 333 -2.01 12.40 3.45
CA GLY A 333 -3.31 11.85 3.82
C GLY A 333 -3.38 10.33 3.96
N TYR A 334 -2.26 9.62 3.88
CA TYR A 334 -2.16 8.17 4.17
C TYR A 334 -1.97 7.92 5.68
N ASN A 335 -1.39 6.78 6.04
CA ASN A 335 -1.10 6.42 7.43
C ASN A 335 0.37 6.03 7.60
N SER A 336 0.96 6.43 8.71
CA SER A 336 2.34 6.09 9.05
C SER A 336 2.42 4.71 9.70
N ALA A 337 3.46 3.93 9.37
CA ALA A 337 3.81 2.73 10.13
C ALA A 337 4.52 3.08 11.45
N VAL A 338 4.88 4.35 11.68
CA VAL A 338 5.59 4.83 12.87
C VAL A 338 4.62 5.06 14.01
N ILE A 339 4.86 4.41 15.14
CA ILE A 339 4.11 4.59 16.39
C ILE A 339 4.34 6.02 16.91
N GLY A 340 3.26 6.67 17.37
CA GLY A 340 3.32 8.05 17.85
C GLY A 340 3.27 9.12 16.75
N ALA A 341 3.33 8.76 15.47
CA ALA A 341 3.17 9.73 14.38
C ALA A 341 1.84 10.50 14.49
N SER A 342 0.77 9.83 14.93
CA SER A 342 -0.55 10.44 15.13
C SER A 342 -0.58 11.56 16.20
N ASP A 343 0.39 11.60 17.11
CA ASP A 343 0.50 12.67 18.08
C ASP A 343 0.90 14.02 17.42
N HIS A 344 1.58 13.91 16.29
CA HIS A 344 2.02 15.02 15.44
C HIS A 344 1.05 15.38 14.31
N TYR A 345 -0.10 14.71 14.22
CA TYR A 345 -1.15 15.07 13.26
C TYR A 345 -1.80 16.39 13.63
N THR A 346 -2.07 17.21 12.63
CA THR A 346 -2.93 18.40 12.80
C THR A 346 -4.32 17.98 13.25
N ALA A 347 -5.08 18.91 13.84
CA ALA A 347 -6.49 18.64 14.20
C ALA A 347 -7.31 18.21 12.98
N GLU A 348 -7.02 18.80 11.83
CA GLU A 348 -7.65 18.47 10.55
C GLU A 348 -7.31 17.04 10.10
N THR A 349 -6.04 16.63 10.14
CA THR A 349 -5.62 15.26 9.80
C THR A 349 -6.25 14.24 10.74
N LYS A 350 -6.37 14.54 12.03
CA LYS A 350 -7.08 13.68 13.00
C LYS A 350 -8.56 13.53 12.65
N ALA A 351 -9.23 14.62 12.31
CA ALA A 351 -10.64 14.60 11.91
C ALA A 351 -10.87 13.80 10.62
N LEU A 352 -9.98 13.98 9.63
CA LEU A 352 -10.02 13.20 8.38
C LEU A 352 -9.83 11.71 8.63
N SER A 353 -8.85 11.32 9.44
CA SER A 353 -8.62 9.92 9.80
C SER A 353 -9.86 9.29 10.44
N GLN A 354 -10.56 10.02 11.31
CA GLN A 354 -11.81 9.56 11.92
C GLN A 354 -12.96 9.44 10.90
N ALA A 355 -13.03 10.35 9.93
CA ALA A 355 -14.04 10.30 8.86
C ALA A 355 -13.82 9.11 7.91
N ILE A 356 -12.56 8.80 7.59
CA ILE A 356 -12.12 7.70 6.70
C ILE A 356 -12.33 6.35 7.38
N TYR A 357 -11.99 6.25 8.67
CA TYR A 357 -12.05 5.02 9.47
C TYR A 357 -13.04 5.17 10.65
N PRO A 358 -14.35 5.31 10.40
CA PRO A 358 -15.32 5.52 11.48
C PRO A 358 -15.46 4.29 12.36
N GLY A 359 -15.58 4.51 13.67
CA GLY A 359 -15.83 3.45 14.66
C GLY A 359 -14.71 2.39 14.69
N ASP A 360 -15.08 1.13 14.48
CA ASP A 360 -14.15 -0.01 14.48
C ASP A 360 -13.75 -0.48 13.08
N THR A 361 -14.02 0.28 12.03
CA THR A 361 -13.81 -0.13 10.63
C THR A 361 -12.34 -0.43 10.32
N ALA A 362 -11.39 0.27 10.95
CA ALA A 362 -9.97 -0.05 10.85
C ALA A 362 -9.64 -1.48 11.35
N SER A 363 -10.51 -2.10 12.16
CA SER A 363 -10.36 -3.48 12.60
C SER A 363 -10.84 -4.53 11.60
N LYS A 364 -11.49 -4.10 10.54
CA LYS A 364 -12.16 -4.96 9.55
C LYS A 364 -11.49 -4.93 8.17
N LEU A 365 -10.26 -4.41 8.11
CA LEU A 365 -9.51 -4.31 6.86
C LEU A 365 -9.20 -5.70 6.28
N ASN A 366 -9.14 -5.77 4.96
CA ASN A 366 -8.73 -6.92 4.18
C ASN A 366 -7.30 -6.68 3.66
N PRO A 367 -6.24 -7.12 4.36
CA PRO A 367 -4.89 -7.00 3.86
C PRO A 367 -4.73 -7.73 2.52
N TRP A 368 -4.06 -7.12 1.56
CA TRP A 368 -3.70 -7.79 0.33
C TRP A 368 -2.84 -9.03 0.67
N PRO A 369 -3.28 -10.23 0.27
CA PRO A 369 -2.48 -11.43 0.47
C PRO A 369 -1.21 -11.38 -0.39
N PRO A 370 -0.12 -12.08 0.00
CA PRO A 370 1.03 -12.28 -0.86
C PRO A 370 0.62 -12.90 -2.20
N GLU A 371 1.08 -12.31 -3.29
CA GLU A 371 0.76 -12.75 -4.64
C GLU A 371 1.90 -13.59 -5.24
N PRO A 372 1.70 -14.91 -5.44
CA PRO A 372 2.62 -15.70 -6.25
C PRO A 372 2.75 -15.14 -7.68
N PRO A 373 3.86 -15.37 -8.38
CA PRO A 373 4.03 -14.93 -9.77
C PRO A 373 2.87 -15.32 -10.69
N TRP A 374 2.40 -16.57 -10.60
CA TRP A 374 1.26 -17.05 -11.40
C TRP A 374 -0.04 -16.27 -11.12
N PHE A 375 -0.24 -15.79 -9.87
CA PHE A 375 -1.42 -15.00 -9.54
C PHE A 375 -1.37 -13.63 -10.20
N ALA A 376 -0.21 -12.97 -10.14
CA ALA A 376 -0.01 -11.67 -10.77
C ALA A 376 -0.19 -11.73 -12.29
N ASP A 377 0.33 -12.80 -12.94
CA ASP A 377 0.21 -13.01 -14.37
C ASP A 377 -1.25 -13.27 -14.78
N ALA A 378 -1.94 -14.19 -14.09
CA ALA A 378 -3.35 -14.49 -14.36
C ALA A 378 -4.24 -13.26 -14.10
N ARG A 379 -3.98 -12.50 -13.03
CA ARG A 379 -4.70 -11.26 -12.73
C ARG A 379 -4.53 -10.23 -13.84
N ALA A 380 -3.31 -10.06 -14.37
CA ALA A 380 -3.06 -9.14 -15.47
C ALA A 380 -3.82 -9.57 -16.74
N GLU A 381 -3.91 -10.86 -17.01
CA GLU A 381 -4.70 -11.41 -18.12
C GLU A 381 -6.19 -11.05 -17.99
N TYR A 382 -6.79 -11.25 -16.81
CA TYR A 382 -8.19 -10.91 -16.57
C TYR A 382 -8.46 -9.40 -16.57
N ALA A 383 -7.52 -8.61 -16.01
CA ALA A 383 -7.59 -7.16 -16.10
C ALA A 383 -7.62 -6.69 -17.55
N ASN A 384 -6.74 -7.23 -18.41
CA ASN A 384 -6.73 -6.90 -19.84
C ASN A 384 -8.03 -7.32 -20.54
N LYS A 385 -8.61 -8.48 -20.21
CA LYS A 385 -9.93 -8.89 -20.75
C LYS A 385 -11.01 -7.85 -20.42
N PHE A 386 -11.02 -7.34 -19.18
CA PHE A 386 -11.98 -6.33 -18.78
C PHE A 386 -11.70 -4.98 -19.44
N GLU A 387 -10.44 -4.56 -19.60
CA GLU A 387 -10.08 -3.30 -20.24
C GLU A 387 -10.43 -3.27 -21.73
N THR A 388 -10.33 -4.40 -22.40
CA THR A 388 -10.49 -4.48 -23.87
C THR A 388 -11.90 -4.90 -24.33
N ALA A 389 -12.78 -5.32 -23.43
CA ALA A 389 -14.15 -5.77 -23.72
C ALA A 389 -15.11 -4.69 -24.28
#